data_a6127966b27f09ed675a9dce58004613
#
_entry.id   a6127966b27f09ed675a9dce58004613
#
_cell.length_a   1.000
_cell.length_b   1.000
_cell.length_c   1.000
_cell.angle_alpha   90.00
_cell.angle_beta   90.00
_cell.angle_gamma   90.00
#
_symmetry.space_group_name_H-M   'P 1'
#
loop_
_entity.id
_entity.type
_entity.pdbx_description
1 polymer ?
#
loop_
_entity_poly.entity_id
_entity_poly.type
_entity_poly.pdbx_seq_one_letter_code
_entity_poly.pdbx_strand_id
1 'polypeptide(L)'
;MRFIVVTALLGAIVVGVSAQDQLSTLGISEGRAREAIFDSFIANAVSLAGKPAAFLSLSPQARVAMVNFALTTARSYVESDDFKKRYADHREANGPEPLPAEQSPDEVFAKERANFEAQVEGMRKLFDQITPQQIETLEKGWAEMRKRFDDMQKGERRQEIEAMLKEQRAEEVKAHDEAMKALDKAFPADSRSLVASRLKNFLDETRDVAYDAKLVDTATKKKVFAEPSLEAKSPQWKLCFRAGKPATDAARAFAQKWLSELQAQGIR
;
A
#
# COMPACT_ATOMS: atom_id res chain seq x y z
N MET A 1 -41.87 35.33 -35.95
CA MET A 1 -41.57 33.95 -36.33
C MET A 1 -40.82 33.31 -35.20
N ARG A 2 -41.51 32.49 -34.40
CA ARG A 2 -40.92 31.77 -33.25
C ARG A 2 -40.63 30.35 -33.72
N PHE A 3 -39.36 29.96 -33.83
CA PHE A 3 -38.96 28.60 -34.04
C PHE A 3 -38.97 27.82 -32.72
N ILE A 4 -39.89 26.91 -32.58
CA ILE A 4 -39.96 25.95 -31.48
C ILE A 4 -39.03 24.79 -31.92
N VAL A 5 -37.90 24.68 -31.23
CA VAL A 5 -37.04 23.51 -31.31
C VAL A 5 -37.61 22.46 -30.35
N VAL A 6 -38.24 21.45 -30.89
CA VAL A 6 -38.69 20.28 -30.17
C VAL A 6 -37.47 19.39 -30.01
N THR A 7 -36.85 19.46 -28.85
CA THR A 7 -35.81 18.49 -28.44
C THR A 7 -36.53 17.23 -27.99
N ALA A 8 -36.54 16.20 -28.83
CA ALA A 8 -37.01 14.88 -28.44
C ALA A 8 -36.08 14.31 -27.39
N LEU A 9 -36.48 14.38 -26.12
CA LEU A 9 -35.90 13.57 -25.06
C LEU A 9 -36.32 12.11 -25.31
N LEU A 10 -35.43 11.33 -25.90
CA LEU A 10 -35.49 9.89 -25.81
C LEU A 10 -35.20 9.49 -24.36
N GLY A 11 -36.26 9.46 -23.55
CA GLY A 11 -36.26 8.91 -22.24
C GLY A 11 -36.00 7.40 -22.33
N ALA A 12 -34.75 7.01 -22.16
CA ALA A 12 -34.47 5.67 -21.66
C ALA A 12 -35.09 5.59 -20.27
N ILE A 13 -36.22 4.89 -20.14
CA ILE A 13 -36.78 4.48 -18.87
C ILE A 13 -35.75 3.49 -18.27
N VAL A 14 -34.71 4.04 -17.67
CA VAL A 14 -33.95 3.33 -16.67
C VAL A 14 -34.89 3.24 -15.49
N VAL A 15 -35.50 2.07 -15.29
CA VAL A 15 -36.18 1.72 -14.05
C VAL A 15 -35.15 2.05 -12.96
N GLY A 16 -35.45 3.08 -12.18
CA GLY A 16 -34.55 3.62 -11.16
C GLY A 16 -34.42 2.68 -9.99
N VAL A 17 -33.68 1.59 -10.20
CA VAL A 17 -33.17 0.76 -9.11
C VAL A 17 -32.05 1.60 -8.47
N SER A 18 -32.22 1.96 -7.21
CA SER A 18 -31.23 2.74 -6.50
C SER A 18 -29.89 1.97 -6.42
N ALA A 19 -28.78 2.69 -6.33
CA ALA A 19 -27.46 2.06 -6.17
C ALA A 19 -27.45 1.06 -4.99
N GLN A 20 -28.18 1.39 -3.94
CA GLN A 20 -28.34 0.55 -2.75
C GLN A 20 -29.09 -0.75 -3.05
N ASP A 21 -30.11 -0.72 -3.94
CA ASP A 21 -30.85 -1.90 -4.32
C ASP A 21 -30.02 -2.86 -5.17
N GLN A 22 -29.12 -2.34 -6.00
CA GLN A 22 -28.24 -3.18 -6.84
C GLN A 22 -27.15 -3.87 -5.99
N LEU A 23 -26.57 -3.18 -5.00
CA LEU A 23 -25.65 -3.79 -4.07
C LEU A 23 -26.34 -4.82 -3.17
N SER A 24 -27.57 -4.54 -2.73
CA SER A 24 -28.36 -5.46 -1.89
C SER A 24 -28.70 -6.77 -2.65
N THR A 25 -28.92 -6.70 -3.97
CA THR A 25 -29.11 -7.88 -4.83
C THR A 25 -27.90 -8.83 -4.78
N LEU A 26 -26.70 -8.29 -4.63
CA LEU A 26 -25.47 -9.08 -4.43
C LEU A 26 -25.19 -9.42 -2.98
N GLY A 27 -26.03 -8.98 -2.05
CA GLY A 27 -25.84 -9.15 -0.59
C GLY A 27 -24.67 -8.34 -0.05
N ILE A 28 -24.38 -7.17 -0.65
CA ILE A 28 -23.25 -6.31 -0.33
C ILE A 28 -23.77 -5.01 0.28
N SER A 29 -23.27 -4.62 1.46
CA SER A 29 -23.46 -3.27 1.98
C SER A 29 -22.50 -2.29 1.33
N GLU A 30 -22.84 -1.00 1.31
CA GLU A 30 -21.98 0.05 0.75
C GLU A 30 -20.59 0.08 1.42
N GLY A 31 -20.54 -0.04 2.76
CA GLY A 31 -19.26 -0.09 3.48
C GLY A 31 -18.38 -1.26 3.04
N ARG A 32 -18.96 -2.47 2.89
CA ARG A 32 -18.24 -3.63 2.37
C ARG A 32 -17.79 -3.45 0.92
N ALA A 33 -18.58 -2.78 0.10
CA ALA A 33 -18.20 -2.48 -1.27
C ALA A 33 -16.97 -1.56 -1.31
N ARG A 34 -16.97 -0.49 -0.50
CA ARG A 34 -15.83 0.43 -0.38
C ARG A 34 -14.56 -0.27 0.11
N GLU A 35 -14.66 -1.12 1.13
CA GLU A 35 -13.53 -1.92 1.62
C GLU A 35 -12.98 -2.83 0.52
N ALA A 36 -13.84 -3.60 -0.15
CA ALA A 36 -13.41 -4.50 -1.21
C ALA A 36 -12.77 -3.76 -2.39
N ILE A 37 -13.27 -2.57 -2.75
CA ILE A 37 -12.68 -1.74 -3.78
C ILE A 37 -11.28 -1.28 -3.32
N PHE A 38 -11.15 -0.74 -2.12
CA PHE A 38 -9.87 -0.30 -1.58
C PHE A 38 -8.84 -1.44 -1.58
N ASP A 39 -9.19 -2.57 -0.99
CA ASP A 39 -8.32 -3.74 -0.90
C ASP A 39 -7.91 -4.27 -2.27
N SER A 40 -8.84 -4.24 -3.25
CA SER A 40 -8.54 -4.65 -4.63
C SER A 40 -7.48 -3.76 -5.28
N PHE A 41 -7.56 -2.45 -5.11
CA PHE A 41 -6.58 -1.51 -5.64
C PHE A 41 -5.22 -1.64 -4.93
N ILE A 42 -5.21 -1.79 -3.61
CA ILE A 42 -3.98 -1.95 -2.82
C ILE A 42 -3.28 -3.28 -3.16
N ALA A 43 -4.00 -4.39 -3.07
CA ALA A 43 -3.42 -5.73 -3.25
C ALA A 43 -3.17 -6.11 -4.71
N ASN A 44 -3.60 -5.30 -5.70
CA ASN A 44 -3.62 -5.67 -7.12
C ASN A 44 -4.36 -7.00 -7.36
N ALA A 45 -5.41 -7.24 -6.61
CA ALA A 45 -6.18 -8.47 -6.66
C ALA A 45 -7.67 -8.14 -6.67
N VAL A 46 -8.46 -8.97 -7.36
CA VAL A 46 -9.91 -8.79 -7.33
C VAL A 46 -10.45 -9.32 -6.01
N SER A 47 -10.91 -8.42 -5.15
CA SER A 47 -11.70 -8.77 -3.98
C SER A 47 -13.18 -8.79 -4.34
N LEU A 48 -13.81 -9.96 -4.21
CA LEU A 48 -15.25 -10.13 -4.49
C LEU A 48 -16.02 -9.91 -3.18
N ALA A 49 -16.60 -8.73 -3.05
CA ALA A 49 -17.42 -8.37 -1.89
C ALA A 49 -18.82 -9.01 -1.90
N GLY A 50 -19.06 -10.09 -2.62
CA GLY A 50 -20.41 -10.67 -2.73
C GLY A 50 -20.41 -12.16 -2.95
N LYS A 51 -21.60 -12.69 -3.21
CA LYS A 51 -21.77 -14.10 -3.56
C LYS A 51 -21.58 -14.27 -5.09
N PRO A 52 -20.46 -14.84 -5.56
CA PRO A 52 -20.21 -15.02 -7.00
C PRO A 52 -21.36 -15.78 -7.71
N ALA A 53 -21.99 -16.71 -7.01
CA ALA A 53 -23.11 -17.47 -7.55
C ALA A 53 -24.32 -16.59 -7.91
N ALA A 54 -24.60 -15.54 -7.12
CA ALA A 54 -25.69 -14.60 -7.43
C ALA A 54 -25.42 -13.84 -8.72
N PHE A 55 -24.19 -13.38 -8.94
CA PHE A 55 -23.80 -12.74 -10.19
C PHE A 55 -23.88 -13.71 -11.39
N LEU A 56 -23.38 -14.94 -11.22
CA LEU A 56 -23.37 -15.95 -12.29
C LEU A 56 -24.77 -16.47 -12.65
N SER A 57 -25.77 -16.31 -11.78
CA SER A 57 -27.17 -16.65 -12.09
C SER A 57 -27.89 -15.60 -12.95
N LEU A 58 -27.32 -14.41 -13.10
CA LEU A 58 -27.90 -13.34 -13.92
C LEU A 58 -27.80 -13.66 -15.42
N SER A 59 -28.75 -13.11 -16.21
CA SER A 59 -28.64 -13.14 -17.66
C SER A 59 -27.41 -12.40 -18.17
N PRO A 60 -26.88 -12.67 -19.36
CA PRO A 60 -25.72 -11.95 -19.90
C PRO A 60 -25.91 -10.43 -19.90
N GLN A 61 -27.08 -9.92 -20.26
CA GLN A 61 -27.40 -8.49 -20.24
C GLN A 61 -27.40 -7.91 -18.81
N ALA A 62 -27.97 -8.64 -17.85
CA ALA A 62 -27.96 -8.22 -16.47
C ALA A 62 -26.55 -8.21 -15.86
N ARG A 63 -25.66 -9.14 -16.28
CA ARG A 63 -24.25 -9.12 -15.90
C ARG A 63 -23.53 -7.88 -16.42
N VAL A 64 -23.76 -7.48 -17.69
CA VAL A 64 -23.21 -6.25 -18.28
C VAL A 64 -23.67 -5.03 -17.48
N ALA A 65 -24.96 -4.91 -17.18
CA ALA A 65 -25.51 -3.83 -16.39
C ALA A 65 -24.86 -3.76 -14.98
N MET A 66 -24.73 -4.91 -14.32
CA MET A 66 -24.12 -5.02 -12.99
C MET A 66 -22.63 -4.66 -13.01
N VAL A 67 -21.89 -5.07 -14.06
CA VAL A 67 -20.46 -4.71 -14.22
C VAL A 67 -20.32 -3.20 -14.40
N ASN A 68 -21.11 -2.58 -15.27
CA ASN A 68 -21.08 -1.13 -15.47
C ASN A 68 -21.41 -0.36 -14.19
N PHE A 69 -22.43 -0.81 -13.45
CA PHE A 69 -22.77 -0.25 -12.16
C PHE A 69 -21.61 -0.37 -11.15
N ALA A 70 -21.03 -1.56 -10.97
CA ALA A 70 -19.94 -1.81 -10.05
C ALA A 70 -18.71 -0.96 -10.39
N LEU A 71 -18.37 -0.82 -11.67
CA LEU A 71 -17.23 0.00 -12.11
C LEU A 71 -17.48 1.50 -11.95
N THR A 72 -18.72 1.96 -12.17
CA THR A 72 -19.08 3.35 -11.89
C THR A 72 -18.99 3.65 -10.40
N THR A 73 -19.47 2.74 -9.56
CA THR A 73 -19.35 2.84 -8.08
C THR A 73 -17.89 2.84 -7.64
N ALA A 74 -17.08 1.93 -8.20
CA ALA A 74 -15.65 1.86 -7.91
C ALA A 74 -14.94 3.16 -8.29
N ARG A 75 -15.22 3.70 -9.47
CA ARG A 75 -14.66 4.98 -9.93
C ARG A 75 -15.06 6.13 -9.02
N SER A 76 -16.35 6.27 -8.71
CA SER A 76 -16.83 7.33 -7.81
C SER A 76 -16.17 7.27 -6.44
N TYR A 77 -15.97 6.06 -5.89
CA TYR A 77 -15.28 5.90 -4.61
C TYR A 77 -13.79 6.26 -4.72
N VAL A 78 -13.09 5.77 -5.74
CA VAL A 78 -11.65 6.04 -5.94
C VAL A 78 -11.37 7.53 -6.16
N GLU A 79 -12.30 8.26 -6.78
CA GLU A 79 -12.19 9.71 -6.98
C GLU A 79 -12.57 10.52 -5.72
N SER A 80 -13.17 9.89 -4.70
CA SER A 80 -13.59 10.54 -3.46
C SER A 80 -12.42 10.93 -2.54
N ASP A 81 -12.66 11.91 -1.69
CA ASP A 81 -11.67 12.34 -0.69
C ASP A 81 -11.47 11.27 0.41
N ASP A 82 -12.50 10.45 0.68
CA ASP A 82 -12.39 9.31 1.59
C ASP A 82 -11.34 8.29 1.11
N PHE A 83 -11.39 7.89 -0.17
CA PHE A 83 -10.39 7.00 -0.75
C PHE A 83 -8.99 7.63 -0.72
N LYS A 84 -8.86 8.90 -1.12
CA LYS A 84 -7.57 9.60 -1.15
C LYS A 84 -6.95 9.68 0.23
N LYS A 85 -7.75 10.00 1.26
CA LYS A 85 -7.30 10.03 2.65
C LYS A 85 -6.85 8.64 3.10
N ARG A 86 -7.69 7.63 2.91
CA ARG A 86 -7.37 6.24 3.28
C ARG A 86 -6.12 5.73 2.57
N TYR A 87 -5.92 6.13 1.32
CA TYR A 87 -4.72 5.80 0.56
C TYR A 87 -3.47 6.48 1.12
N ALA A 88 -3.57 7.75 1.49
CA ALA A 88 -2.48 8.48 2.13
C ALA A 88 -2.10 7.84 3.48
N ASP A 89 -3.10 7.55 4.32
CA ASP A 89 -2.92 6.86 5.61
C ASP A 89 -2.24 5.47 5.41
N HIS A 90 -2.67 4.71 4.39
CA HIS A 90 -2.06 3.41 4.05
C HIS A 90 -0.61 3.57 3.60
N ARG A 91 -0.32 4.59 2.78
CA ARG A 91 1.04 4.88 2.30
C ARG A 91 1.96 5.30 3.46
N GLU A 92 1.46 6.14 4.37
CA GLU A 92 2.19 6.55 5.58
C GLU A 92 2.51 5.35 6.48
N ALA A 93 1.53 4.49 6.74
CA ALA A 93 1.69 3.29 7.56
C ALA A 93 2.67 2.24 6.98
N ASN A 94 2.91 2.27 5.66
CA ASN A 94 3.85 1.37 4.97
C ASN A 94 5.14 2.07 4.52
N GLY A 95 5.31 3.34 4.87
CA GLY A 95 6.53 4.10 4.62
C GLY A 95 7.67 3.71 5.55
N PRO A 96 8.91 4.07 5.19
CA PRO A 96 10.03 3.92 6.10
C PRO A 96 9.87 4.84 7.31
N GLU A 97 10.42 4.40 8.43
CA GLU A 97 10.54 5.24 9.63
C GLU A 97 11.24 6.57 9.28
N PRO A 98 10.84 7.68 9.91
CA PRO A 98 11.56 8.94 9.76
C PRO A 98 13.03 8.77 10.10
N LEU A 99 13.90 9.45 9.36
CA LEU A 99 15.31 9.44 9.70
C LEU A 99 15.51 9.93 11.14
N PRO A 100 16.30 9.20 11.97
CA PRO A 100 16.62 9.63 13.32
C PRO A 100 17.31 11.00 13.30
N ALA A 101 17.21 11.74 14.39
CA ALA A 101 17.92 12.99 14.54
C ALA A 101 19.43 12.75 14.36
N GLU A 102 20.10 13.69 13.71
CA GLU A 102 21.55 13.63 13.55
C GLU A 102 22.23 13.75 14.92
N GLN A 103 23.10 12.79 15.25
CA GLN A 103 23.85 12.81 16.48
C GLN A 103 25.13 13.65 16.30
N SER A 104 25.43 14.47 17.28
CA SER A 104 26.68 15.19 17.35
C SER A 104 27.74 14.40 18.13
N PRO A 105 29.06 14.62 17.88
CA PRO A 105 30.10 14.04 18.70
C PRO A 105 29.96 14.38 20.17
N ASP A 106 29.50 15.60 20.49
CA ASP A 106 29.31 16.05 21.87
C ASP A 106 28.23 15.24 22.60
N GLU A 107 27.13 14.85 21.87
CA GLU A 107 26.10 13.95 22.45
C GLU A 107 26.65 12.55 22.69
N VAL A 108 27.50 12.03 21.80
CA VAL A 108 28.15 10.72 21.99
C VAL A 108 29.03 10.76 23.23
N PHE A 109 29.91 11.75 23.34
CA PHE A 109 30.78 11.92 24.53
C PHE A 109 29.99 12.15 25.83
N ALA A 110 28.93 12.96 25.78
CA ALA A 110 28.05 13.19 26.92
C ALA A 110 27.40 11.89 27.41
N LYS A 111 26.95 11.04 26.49
CA LYS A 111 26.34 9.73 26.80
C LYS A 111 27.38 8.77 27.38
N GLU A 112 28.59 8.68 26.79
CA GLU A 112 29.68 7.85 27.33
C GLU A 112 30.08 8.30 28.74
N ARG A 113 30.23 9.61 28.99
CA ARG A 113 30.51 10.18 30.29
C ARG A 113 29.41 9.88 31.31
N ALA A 114 28.13 10.05 30.91
CA ALA A 114 27.00 9.75 31.80
C ALA A 114 26.97 8.27 32.20
N ASN A 115 27.24 7.36 31.26
CA ASN A 115 27.34 5.93 31.53
C ASN A 115 28.49 5.61 32.49
N PHE A 116 29.64 6.24 32.30
CA PHE A 116 30.79 6.09 33.23
C PHE A 116 30.45 6.58 34.65
N GLU A 117 29.87 7.78 34.78
CA GLU A 117 29.48 8.31 36.10
C GLU A 117 28.43 7.44 36.79
N ALA A 118 27.47 6.88 36.03
CA ALA A 118 26.50 5.93 36.58
C ALA A 118 27.16 4.64 37.10
N GLN A 119 28.20 4.15 36.43
CA GLN A 119 28.98 2.99 36.90
C GLN A 119 29.79 3.35 38.16
N VAL A 120 30.43 4.53 38.20
CA VAL A 120 31.14 5.03 39.38
C VAL A 120 30.20 5.11 40.57
N GLU A 121 29.00 5.69 40.39
CA GLU A 121 28.01 5.79 41.47
C GLU A 121 27.53 4.42 41.95
N GLY A 122 27.35 3.46 41.01
CA GLY A 122 27.04 2.07 41.33
C GLY A 122 28.13 1.42 42.20
N MET A 123 29.42 1.64 41.88
CA MET A 123 30.54 1.12 42.65
C MET A 123 30.71 1.80 44.02
N ARG A 124 30.42 3.08 44.13
CA ARG A 124 30.44 3.81 45.41
C ARG A 124 29.53 3.20 46.48
N LYS A 125 28.39 2.63 46.05
CA LYS A 125 27.45 1.94 46.96
C LYS A 125 28.06 0.69 47.62
N LEU A 126 29.20 0.21 47.10
CA LEU A 126 29.91 -0.95 47.65
C LEU A 126 31.10 -0.56 48.55
N PHE A 127 31.34 0.72 48.84
CA PHE A 127 32.48 1.21 49.60
C PHE A 127 32.53 0.67 51.02
N ASP A 128 31.41 0.36 51.63
CA ASP A 128 31.34 -0.28 52.95
C ASP A 128 31.96 -1.69 52.98
N GLN A 129 32.23 -2.28 51.81
CA GLN A 129 32.77 -3.64 51.65
C GLN A 129 34.26 -3.67 51.29
N ILE A 130 34.93 -2.50 51.18
CA ILE A 130 36.33 -2.38 50.74
C ILE A 130 37.14 -1.49 51.69
N THR A 131 38.46 -1.63 51.64
CA THR A 131 39.36 -0.88 52.53
C THR A 131 39.52 0.58 52.11
N PRO A 132 39.87 1.52 53.03
CA PRO A 132 40.11 2.92 52.67
C PRO A 132 41.17 3.12 51.58
N GLN A 133 42.25 2.30 51.58
CA GLN A 133 43.27 2.35 50.54
C GLN A 133 42.75 1.95 49.16
N GLN A 134 41.84 0.98 49.10
CA GLN A 134 41.20 0.59 47.86
C GLN A 134 40.26 1.70 47.33
N ILE A 135 39.53 2.37 48.24
CA ILE A 135 38.68 3.53 47.88
C ILE A 135 39.53 4.65 47.27
N GLU A 136 40.65 5.02 47.93
CA GLU A 136 41.56 6.06 47.43
C GLU A 136 42.09 5.72 46.00
N THR A 137 42.48 4.46 45.81
CA THR A 137 42.97 3.99 44.50
C THR A 137 41.90 4.08 43.41
N LEU A 138 40.67 3.70 43.72
CA LEU A 138 39.53 3.81 42.78
C LEU A 138 39.22 5.27 42.44
N GLU A 139 39.15 6.16 43.45
CA GLU A 139 38.87 7.58 43.24
C GLU A 139 39.94 8.25 42.36
N LYS A 140 41.24 7.93 42.56
CA LYS A 140 42.33 8.40 41.69
C LYS A 140 42.15 7.90 40.26
N GLY A 141 41.84 6.61 40.05
CA GLY A 141 41.61 6.03 38.75
C GLY A 141 40.42 6.69 38.05
N TRP A 142 39.34 6.96 38.74
CA TRP A 142 38.18 7.67 38.17
C TRP A 142 38.48 9.13 37.80
N ALA A 143 39.28 9.83 38.62
CA ALA A 143 39.72 11.18 38.30
C ALA A 143 40.58 11.22 37.02
N GLU A 144 41.50 10.26 36.84
CA GLU A 144 42.28 10.10 35.61
C GLU A 144 41.40 9.79 34.42
N MET A 145 40.39 8.94 34.60
CA MET A 145 39.46 8.60 33.52
C MET A 145 38.64 9.81 33.05
N ARG A 146 38.13 10.62 34.01
CA ARG A 146 37.46 11.89 33.70
C ARG A 146 38.32 12.81 32.86
N LYS A 147 39.60 12.96 33.25
CA LYS A 147 40.56 13.76 32.48
C LYS A 147 40.74 13.20 31.06
N ARG A 148 40.83 11.88 30.90
CA ARG A 148 40.92 11.26 29.57
C ARG A 148 39.67 11.53 28.71
N PHE A 149 38.48 11.54 29.30
CA PHE A 149 37.27 11.94 28.57
C PHE A 149 37.36 13.38 28.07
N ASP A 150 37.85 14.31 28.89
CA ASP A 150 38.00 15.72 28.50
C ASP A 150 39.07 15.90 27.38
N ASP A 151 40.12 15.09 27.39
CA ASP A 151 41.16 15.08 26.35
C ASP A 151 40.68 14.46 25.06
N MET A 152 39.90 13.36 25.12
CA MET A 152 39.30 12.69 23.93
C MET A 152 38.32 13.59 23.18
N GLN A 153 37.61 14.49 23.87
CA GLN A 153 36.71 15.45 23.23
C GLN A 153 37.40 16.47 22.33
N LYS A 154 38.72 16.66 22.47
CA LYS A 154 39.49 17.71 21.77
C LYS A 154 40.49 17.16 20.76
N GLY A 155 40.71 15.85 20.74
CA GLY A 155 41.78 15.22 19.99
C GLY A 155 41.32 14.45 18.74
N GLU A 156 42.20 13.54 18.33
CA GLU A 156 42.02 12.66 17.16
C GLU A 156 40.72 11.80 17.30
N ARG A 157 40.40 11.40 18.51
CA ARG A 157 39.16 10.61 18.78
C ARG A 157 37.89 11.35 18.40
N ARG A 158 37.85 12.68 18.54
CA ARG A 158 36.71 13.48 18.06
C ARG A 158 36.54 13.37 16.55
N GLN A 159 37.64 13.48 15.81
CA GLN A 159 37.63 13.39 14.35
C GLN A 159 37.18 11.99 13.87
N GLU A 160 37.62 10.93 14.58
CA GLU A 160 37.18 9.56 14.30
C GLU A 160 35.66 9.41 14.50
N ILE A 161 35.11 9.95 15.59
CA ILE A 161 33.68 9.90 15.86
C ILE A 161 32.90 10.73 14.83
N GLU A 162 33.39 11.91 14.47
CA GLU A 162 32.77 12.72 13.40
C GLU A 162 32.73 11.98 12.07
N ALA A 163 33.82 11.33 11.69
CA ALA A 163 33.89 10.54 10.46
C ALA A 163 32.92 9.34 10.51
N MET A 164 32.91 8.62 11.60
CA MET A 164 31.99 7.48 11.82
C MET A 164 30.51 7.91 11.76
N LEU A 165 30.15 8.99 12.46
CA LEU A 165 28.77 9.51 12.45
C LEU A 165 28.36 9.99 11.06
N LYS A 166 29.26 10.61 10.32
CA LYS A 166 29.01 11.04 8.92
C LYS A 166 28.80 9.86 8.00
N GLU A 167 29.61 8.81 8.12
CA GLU A 167 29.47 7.58 7.35
C GLU A 167 28.13 6.87 7.69
N GLN A 168 27.84 6.69 8.98
CA GLN A 168 26.58 6.12 9.42
C GLN A 168 25.38 6.90 8.91
N ARG A 169 25.43 8.23 8.98
CA ARG A 169 24.35 9.09 8.46
C ARG A 169 24.15 8.93 6.95
N ALA A 170 25.24 8.84 6.20
CA ALA A 170 25.17 8.62 4.76
C ALA A 170 24.51 7.29 4.40
N GLU A 171 24.81 6.23 5.16
CA GLU A 171 24.17 4.91 4.99
C GLU A 171 22.69 4.94 5.36
N GLU A 172 22.31 5.59 6.47
CA GLU A 172 20.92 5.76 6.91
C GLU A 172 20.09 6.51 5.85
N VAL A 173 20.61 7.62 5.34
CA VAL A 173 19.97 8.41 4.28
C VAL A 173 19.81 7.57 3.02
N LYS A 174 20.83 6.85 2.60
CA LYS A 174 20.78 5.98 1.43
C LYS A 174 19.73 4.89 1.59
N ALA A 175 19.71 4.21 2.72
CA ALA A 175 18.73 3.15 3.00
C ALA A 175 17.30 3.70 3.03
N HIS A 176 17.09 4.86 3.65
CA HIS A 176 15.80 5.54 3.67
C HIS A 176 15.34 5.93 2.26
N ASP A 177 16.23 6.50 1.44
CA ASP A 177 15.90 6.88 0.05
C ASP A 177 15.56 5.66 -0.82
N GLU A 178 16.26 4.55 -0.64
CA GLU A 178 15.94 3.30 -1.34
C GLU A 178 14.57 2.76 -0.91
N ALA A 179 14.25 2.80 0.39
CA ALA A 179 12.95 2.42 0.91
C ALA A 179 11.82 3.35 0.40
N MET A 180 12.07 4.66 0.33
CA MET A 180 11.12 5.62 -0.25
C MET A 180 10.88 5.36 -1.74
N LYS A 181 11.91 5.04 -2.52
CA LYS A 181 11.77 4.68 -3.94
C LYS A 181 10.97 3.38 -4.11
N ALA A 182 11.17 2.40 -3.24
CA ALA A 182 10.41 1.16 -3.24
C ALA A 182 8.92 1.42 -2.90
N LEU A 183 8.66 2.29 -1.92
CA LEU A 183 7.31 2.74 -1.58
C LEU A 183 6.65 3.46 -2.75
N ASP A 184 7.34 4.41 -3.39
CA ASP A 184 6.81 5.16 -4.55
C ASP A 184 6.50 4.26 -5.73
N LYS A 185 7.28 3.20 -5.92
CA LYS A 185 7.04 2.19 -6.95
C LYS A 185 5.82 1.34 -6.64
N ALA A 186 5.63 0.92 -5.38
CA ALA A 186 4.51 0.09 -4.96
C ALA A 186 3.22 0.90 -4.80
N PHE A 187 3.35 2.08 -4.22
CA PHE A 187 2.27 3.00 -3.86
C PHE A 187 2.67 4.44 -4.25
N PRO A 188 2.47 4.85 -5.51
CA PRO A 188 2.79 6.20 -5.97
C PRO A 188 2.16 7.29 -5.10
N ALA A 189 2.80 8.46 -4.98
CA ALA A 189 2.26 9.57 -4.20
C ALA A 189 0.86 10.03 -4.69
N ASP A 190 0.65 9.99 -6.00
CA ASP A 190 -0.68 10.21 -6.60
C ASP A 190 -1.41 8.88 -6.75
N SER A 191 -2.51 8.69 -6.00
CA SER A 191 -3.35 7.50 -6.06
C SER A 191 -3.88 7.20 -7.47
N ARG A 192 -4.04 8.22 -8.33
CA ARG A 192 -4.46 8.06 -9.73
C ARG A 192 -3.44 7.25 -10.56
N SER A 193 -2.15 7.38 -10.25
CA SER A 193 -1.10 6.56 -10.88
C SER A 193 -1.23 5.09 -10.50
N LEU A 194 -1.57 4.79 -9.24
CA LEU A 194 -1.92 3.42 -8.83
C LEU A 194 -3.12 2.91 -9.63
N VAL A 195 -4.20 3.69 -9.71
CA VAL A 195 -5.40 3.33 -10.47
C VAL A 195 -5.06 3.04 -11.93
N ALA A 196 -4.30 3.91 -12.60
CA ALA A 196 -3.85 3.70 -13.97
C ALA A 196 -3.07 2.39 -14.14
N SER A 197 -2.16 2.10 -13.20
CA SER A 197 -1.42 0.83 -13.19
C SER A 197 -2.36 -0.39 -13.06
N ARG A 198 -3.36 -0.34 -12.16
CA ARG A 198 -4.33 -1.43 -11.98
C ARG A 198 -5.21 -1.64 -13.22
N LEU A 199 -5.64 -0.55 -13.86
CA LEU A 199 -6.41 -0.63 -15.11
C LEU A 199 -5.59 -1.24 -16.24
N LYS A 200 -4.30 -0.87 -16.38
CA LYS A 200 -3.38 -1.50 -17.36
C LYS A 200 -3.23 -2.99 -17.09
N ASN A 201 -2.95 -3.37 -15.86
CA ASN A 201 -2.80 -4.78 -15.47
C ASN A 201 -4.07 -5.58 -15.79
N PHE A 202 -5.26 -5.03 -15.48
CA PHE A 202 -6.53 -5.65 -15.85
C PHE A 202 -6.67 -5.86 -17.36
N LEU A 203 -6.39 -4.84 -18.15
CA LEU A 203 -6.47 -4.90 -19.60
C LEU A 203 -5.49 -5.92 -20.20
N ASP A 204 -4.29 -6.00 -19.65
CA ASP A 204 -3.26 -6.94 -20.11
C ASP A 204 -3.60 -8.38 -19.71
N GLU A 205 -3.96 -8.63 -18.47
CA GLU A 205 -4.30 -9.97 -17.97
C GLU A 205 -5.55 -10.56 -18.64
N THR A 206 -6.48 -9.71 -19.09
CA THR A 206 -7.74 -10.16 -19.67
C THR A 206 -7.79 -10.09 -21.19
N ARG A 207 -6.64 -9.88 -21.86
CA ARG A 207 -6.55 -9.74 -23.32
C ARG A 207 -6.94 -11.01 -24.06
N ASP A 208 -6.56 -12.16 -23.53
CA ASP A 208 -6.61 -13.47 -24.18
C ASP A 208 -7.57 -14.47 -23.49
N VAL A 209 -8.70 -13.98 -22.95
CA VAL A 209 -9.67 -14.87 -22.31
C VAL A 209 -10.32 -15.79 -23.36
N ALA A 210 -10.05 -17.10 -23.24
CA ALA A 210 -10.54 -18.15 -24.14
C ALA A 210 -11.94 -18.60 -23.72
N TYR A 211 -12.98 -17.94 -24.19
CA TYR A 211 -14.38 -18.21 -23.78
C TYR A 211 -14.96 -19.55 -24.30
N ASP A 212 -14.26 -20.20 -25.20
CA ASP A 212 -14.56 -21.53 -25.75
C ASP A 212 -13.87 -22.65 -24.99
N ALA A 213 -13.05 -22.31 -23.99
CA ALA A 213 -12.31 -23.27 -23.17
C ALA A 213 -13.25 -24.25 -22.45
N LYS A 214 -12.91 -25.53 -22.48
CA LYS A 214 -13.69 -26.60 -21.86
C LYS A 214 -13.38 -26.70 -20.36
N LEU A 215 -14.44 -26.87 -19.58
CA LEU A 215 -14.35 -27.20 -18.16
C LEU A 215 -14.66 -28.68 -17.94
N VAL A 216 -13.92 -29.32 -17.04
CA VAL A 216 -14.12 -30.70 -16.61
C VAL A 216 -14.40 -30.75 -15.11
N ASP A 217 -15.22 -31.71 -14.69
CA ASP A 217 -15.49 -31.90 -13.27
C ASP A 217 -14.36 -32.72 -12.61
N THR A 218 -13.89 -32.24 -11.47
CA THR A 218 -12.97 -33.00 -10.63
C THR A 218 -13.74 -34.02 -9.78
N ALA A 219 -13.01 -34.95 -9.14
CA ALA A 219 -13.58 -35.91 -8.19
C ALA A 219 -14.38 -35.23 -7.05
N THR A 220 -14.04 -33.96 -6.71
CA THR A 220 -14.76 -33.15 -5.71
C THR A 220 -15.89 -32.31 -6.30
N LYS A 221 -16.32 -32.61 -7.54
CA LYS A 221 -17.36 -31.85 -8.28
C LYS A 221 -17.01 -30.39 -8.51
N LYS A 222 -15.74 -30.00 -8.41
CA LYS A 222 -15.25 -28.67 -8.74
C LYS A 222 -14.93 -28.63 -10.23
N LYS A 223 -15.39 -27.59 -10.92
CA LYS A 223 -15.06 -27.36 -12.36
C LYS A 223 -13.70 -26.72 -12.48
N VAL A 224 -12.81 -27.33 -13.26
CA VAL A 224 -11.48 -26.84 -13.62
C VAL A 224 -11.34 -26.81 -15.14
N PHE A 225 -10.39 -26.06 -15.66
CA PHE A 225 -10.10 -26.08 -17.10
C PHE A 225 -9.50 -27.42 -17.49
N ALA A 226 -9.95 -27.98 -18.61
CA ALA A 226 -9.41 -29.21 -19.18
C ALA A 226 -7.94 -29.04 -19.57
N GLU A 227 -7.56 -27.84 -20.00
CA GLU A 227 -6.20 -27.49 -20.36
C GLU A 227 -5.44 -26.92 -19.15
N PRO A 228 -4.32 -27.55 -18.72
CA PRO A 228 -3.55 -27.11 -17.53
C PRO A 228 -3.02 -25.67 -17.63
N SER A 229 -2.67 -25.21 -18.83
CA SER A 229 -2.18 -23.83 -19.05
C SER A 229 -3.23 -22.80 -18.72
N LEU A 230 -4.52 -23.07 -18.98
CA LEU A 230 -5.64 -22.20 -18.62
C LEU A 230 -5.94 -22.29 -17.12
N GLU A 231 -5.74 -23.45 -16.48
CA GLU A 231 -5.89 -23.57 -15.03
C GLU A 231 -4.79 -22.82 -14.29
N ALA A 232 -3.63 -22.60 -14.89
CA ALA A 232 -2.54 -21.77 -14.35
C ALA A 232 -2.75 -20.26 -14.51
N LYS A 233 -3.76 -19.80 -15.30
CA LYS A 233 -4.07 -18.38 -15.48
C LYS A 233 -4.48 -17.70 -14.17
N SER A 234 -4.32 -16.38 -14.10
CA SER A 234 -4.62 -15.57 -12.91
C SER A 234 -6.09 -15.73 -12.45
N PRO A 235 -6.37 -15.51 -11.17
CA PRO A 235 -7.74 -15.49 -10.66
C PRO A 235 -8.64 -14.50 -11.41
N GLN A 236 -8.10 -13.37 -11.84
CA GLN A 236 -8.79 -12.33 -12.58
C GLN A 236 -9.19 -12.79 -13.98
N TRP A 237 -8.29 -13.46 -14.70
CA TRP A 237 -8.58 -14.08 -15.98
C TRP A 237 -9.71 -15.11 -15.86
N LYS A 238 -9.62 -16.01 -14.85
CA LYS A 238 -10.64 -17.03 -14.58
C LYS A 238 -12.00 -16.42 -14.20
N LEU A 239 -12.00 -15.29 -13.50
CA LEU A 239 -13.23 -14.57 -13.19
C LEU A 239 -13.88 -14.01 -14.45
N CYS A 240 -13.11 -13.40 -15.34
CA CYS A 240 -13.58 -12.88 -16.61
C CYS A 240 -14.14 -13.99 -17.50
N PHE A 241 -13.48 -15.14 -17.56
CA PHE A 241 -14.01 -16.32 -18.25
C PHE A 241 -15.40 -16.71 -17.72
N ARG A 242 -15.57 -16.80 -16.39
CA ARG A 242 -16.85 -17.17 -15.77
C ARG A 242 -17.92 -16.10 -15.92
N ALA A 243 -17.54 -14.83 -15.92
CA ALA A 243 -18.47 -13.71 -16.16
C ALA A 243 -19.05 -13.73 -17.56
N GLY A 244 -18.28 -14.28 -18.52
CA GLY A 244 -18.65 -14.37 -19.91
C GLY A 244 -18.18 -13.17 -20.74
N LYS A 245 -18.05 -13.38 -22.05
CA LYS A 245 -17.49 -12.40 -22.98
C LYS A 245 -18.20 -11.03 -22.92
N PRO A 246 -19.54 -10.90 -22.95
CA PRO A 246 -20.18 -9.58 -22.92
C PRO A 246 -19.87 -8.76 -21.68
N ALA A 247 -19.84 -9.39 -20.51
CA ALA A 247 -19.52 -8.72 -19.23
C ALA A 247 -18.04 -8.30 -19.18
N THR A 248 -17.13 -9.13 -19.68
CA THR A 248 -15.71 -8.80 -19.75
C THR A 248 -15.43 -7.69 -20.76
N ASP A 249 -16.06 -7.73 -21.94
CA ASP A 249 -15.92 -6.67 -22.94
C ASP A 249 -16.40 -5.32 -22.39
N ALA A 250 -17.51 -5.29 -21.65
CA ALA A 250 -17.99 -4.08 -20.97
C ALA A 250 -16.97 -3.58 -19.92
N ALA A 251 -16.41 -4.47 -19.10
CA ALA A 251 -15.40 -4.11 -18.14
C ALA A 251 -14.13 -3.56 -18.80
N ARG A 252 -13.67 -4.18 -19.86
CA ARG A 252 -12.50 -3.72 -20.64
C ARG A 252 -12.73 -2.37 -21.30
N ALA A 253 -13.89 -2.15 -21.90
CA ALA A 253 -14.25 -0.88 -22.52
C ALA A 253 -14.27 0.26 -21.48
N PHE A 254 -14.85 0.01 -20.31
CA PHE A 254 -14.84 0.95 -19.19
C PHE A 254 -13.41 1.25 -18.71
N ALA A 255 -12.61 0.22 -18.48
CA ALA A 255 -11.24 0.36 -18.02
C ALA A 255 -10.37 1.13 -19.04
N GLN A 256 -10.52 0.85 -20.33
CA GLN A 256 -9.82 1.55 -21.40
C GLN A 256 -10.19 3.04 -21.44
N LYS A 257 -11.48 3.35 -21.34
CA LYS A 257 -11.96 4.73 -21.30
C LYS A 257 -11.40 5.48 -20.09
N TRP A 258 -11.51 4.90 -18.90
CA TRP A 258 -11.00 5.51 -17.66
C TRP A 258 -9.48 5.73 -17.73
N LEU A 259 -8.72 4.73 -18.19
CA LEU A 259 -7.28 4.85 -18.38
C LEU A 259 -6.92 5.98 -19.35
N SER A 260 -7.65 6.10 -20.49
CA SER A 260 -7.43 7.18 -21.45
C SER A 260 -7.69 8.57 -20.86
N GLU A 261 -8.71 8.70 -20.01
CA GLU A 261 -9.02 9.95 -19.30
C GLU A 261 -7.93 10.31 -18.28
N LEU A 262 -7.38 9.34 -17.54
CA LEU A 262 -6.26 9.55 -16.63
C LEU A 262 -4.99 9.98 -17.40
N GLN A 263 -4.71 9.33 -18.54
CA GLN A 263 -3.58 9.67 -19.38
C GLN A 263 -3.70 11.09 -19.97
N ALA A 264 -4.91 11.52 -20.35
CA ALA A 264 -5.18 12.89 -20.80
C ALA A 264 -4.92 13.93 -19.69
N GLN A 265 -5.00 13.52 -18.41
CA GLN A 265 -4.64 14.34 -17.24
C GLN A 265 -3.14 14.27 -16.89
N GLY A 266 -2.30 13.63 -17.73
CA GLY A 266 -0.87 13.48 -17.51
C GLY A 266 -0.47 12.33 -16.55
N ILE A 267 -1.40 11.48 -16.14
CA ILE A 267 -1.14 10.30 -15.30
C ILE A 267 -0.58 9.17 -16.20
N ARG A 268 0.56 8.60 -15.77
CA ARG A 268 1.29 7.56 -16.54
C ARG A 268 1.20 6.19 -15.89
#